data_d7f50bba35753c8d4fa1a4be4a06d28c
#
_entry.id   d7f50bba35753c8d4fa1a4be4a06d28c
#
_cell.length_a   1.000
_cell.length_b   1.000
_cell.length_c   1.000
_cell.angle_alpha   90.00
_cell.angle_beta   90.00
_cell.angle_gamma   90.00
#
_symmetry.space_group_name_H-M   'P 1'
#
loop_
_entity.id
_entity.type
_entity.pdbx_description
1 polymer ?
#
loop_
_entity_poly.entity_id
_entity_poly.type
_entity_poly.pdbx_seq_one_letter_code
_entity_poly.pdbx_strand_id
1 'polypeptide(L)'
;RVLFRSLRTSIDAPGKVNEYIRYPSNWDIVLRNLRLLTNIKESGKINLSLEMITTVQIYNVFYLRELVDEIRSHKDIKMDDMILHMLHDPRYFNITSLPTNVKDIIAEKIEKIGKETGLLKKQGQGVINHMYRDNTPDALDQFFVETRLMDRYRSQKLEEALPGLYSLLKEYDPLQTAAEK
;
A
#
# COMPACT_ATOMS: atom_id res chain seq x y z
N ARG A 1 -11.82 -25.27 -26.20
CA ARG A 1 -10.94 -25.37 -25.01
C ARG A 1 -10.88 -23.99 -24.36
N VAL A 2 -11.62 -23.79 -23.28
CA VAL A 2 -11.56 -22.53 -22.52
C VAL A 2 -10.23 -22.54 -21.77
N LEU A 3 -9.29 -21.67 -22.16
CA LEU A 3 -8.06 -21.48 -21.41
C LEU A 3 -8.37 -20.61 -20.20
N PHE A 4 -8.11 -21.11 -18.98
CA PHE A 4 -8.09 -20.31 -17.76
C PHE A 4 -6.94 -19.32 -17.85
N ARG A 5 -7.21 -18.05 -17.59
CA ARG A 5 -6.20 -16.99 -17.55
C ARG A 5 -6.35 -16.20 -16.24
N SER A 6 -5.26 -16.02 -15.57
CA SER A 6 -5.17 -15.15 -14.40
C SER A 6 -4.41 -13.88 -14.80
N LEU A 7 -4.96 -12.72 -14.43
CA LEU A 7 -4.34 -11.43 -14.63
C LEU A 7 -4.19 -10.74 -13.27
N ARG A 8 -2.98 -10.35 -12.94
CA ARG A 8 -2.63 -9.68 -11.71
C ARG A 8 -2.36 -8.22 -11.96
N THR A 9 -3.09 -7.36 -11.25
CA THR A 9 -2.90 -5.91 -11.28
C THR A 9 -2.17 -5.45 -10.04
N SER A 10 -1.11 -4.68 -10.21
CA SER A 10 -0.33 -4.15 -9.08
C SER A 10 -0.89 -2.80 -8.64
N ILE A 11 -1.51 -2.77 -7.47
CA ILE A 11 -2.10 -1.56 -6.87
C ILE A 11 -1.69 -1.54 -5.39
N ASP A 12 -1.02 -0.47 -4.95
CA ASP A 12 -0.44 -0.42 -3.63
C ASP A 12 -1.25 0.41 -2.63
N ALA A 13 -2.08 1.35 -3.10
CA ALA A 13 -2.89 2.23 -2.27
C ALA A 13 -4.02 2.88 -3.10
N PRO A 14 -4.99 3.59 -2.49
CA PRO A 14 -5.98 4.35 -3.24
C PRO A 14 -5.47 5.72 -3.67
N GLY A 15 -6.02 6.24 -4.76
CA GLY A 15 -5.91 7.64 -5.18
C GLY A 15 -4.49 8.18 -5.24
N LYS A 16 -4.31 9.36 -4.65
CA LYS A 16 -3.03 10.08 -4.64
C LYS A 16 -1.89 9.32 -3.95
N VAL A 17 -2.21 8.45 -2.98
CA VAL A 17 -1.21 7.62 -2.32
C VAL A 17 -0.60 6.63 -3.33
N ASN A 18 -1.44 6.03 -4.20
CA ASN A 18 -0.95 5.17 -5.28
C ASN A 18 -0.14 5.94 -6.31
N GLU A 19 -0.58 7.15 -6.68
CA GLU A 19 0.14 8.02 -7.62
C GLU A 19 1.53 8.41 -7.09
N TYR A 20 1.64 8.66 -5.77
CA TYR A 20 2.92 8.94 -5.14
C TYR A 20 3.86 7.72 -5.15
N ILE A 21 3.35 6.55 -4.73
CA ILE A 21 4.16 5.32 -4.66
C ILE A 21 4.59 4.86 -6.05
N ARG A 22 3.66 4.91 -7.01
CA ARG A 22 3.83 4.39 -8.38
C ARG A 22 3.97 5.50 -9.44
N TYR A 23 4.72 6.56 -9.10
CA TYR A 23 4.96 7.66 -10.04
C TYR A 23 5.49 7.15 -11.40
N PRO A 24 4.98 7.64 -12.55
CA PRO A 24 3.96 8.68 -12.74
C PRO A 24 2.53 8.14 -12.96
N SER A 25 2.07 7.19 -12.15
CA SER A 25 0.72 6.60 -12.24
C SER A 25 -0.36 7.68 -12.12
N ASN A 26 -1.50 7.46 -12.77
CA ASN A 26 -2.71 8.26 -12.62
C ASN A 26 -3.86 7.37 -12.18
N TRP A 27 -4.53 7.73 -11.08
CA TRP A 27 -5.54 6.90 -10.45
C TRP A 27 -6.79 6.70 -11.31
N ASP A 28 -7.24 7.74 -12.03
CA ASP A 28 -8.40 7.63 -12.91
C ASP A 28 -8.14 6.65 -14.06
N ILE A 29 -6.90 6.64 -14.58
CA ILE A 29 -6.49 5.67 -15.59
C ILE A 29 -6.49 4.25 -15.01
N VAL A 30 -6.02 4.07 -13.79
CA VAL A 30 -6.06 2.77 -13.08
C VAL A 30 -7.49 2.27 -12.97
N LEU A 31 -8.41 3.09 -12.43
CA LEU A 31 -9.82 2.73 -12.29
C LEU A 31 -10.48 2.42 -13.65
N ARG A 32 -10.22 3.23 -14.67
CA ARG A 32 -10.72 2.99 -16.01
C ARG A 32 -10.27 1.63 -16.55
N ASN A 33 -9.00 1.29 -16.35
CA ASN A 33 -8.45 0.01 -16.81
C ASN A 33 -9.03 -1.18 -16.02
N LEU A 34 -9.26 -1.04 -14.73
CA LEU A 34 -9.92 -2.08 -13.91
C LEU A 34 -11.37 -2.33 -14.39
N ARG A 35 -12.12 -1.28 -14.73
CA ARG A 35 -13.45 -1.40 -15.32
C ARG A 35 -13.41 -2.13 -16.66
N LEU A 36 -12.46 -1.77 -17.53
CA LEU A 36 -12.27 -2.45 -18.80
C LEU A 36 -11.98 -3.94 -18.62
N LEU A 37 -11.09 -4.30 -17.69
CA LEU A 37 -10.77 -5.68 -17.38
C LEU A 37 -11.98 -6.44 -16.81
N THR A 38 -12.76 -5.80 -15.95
CA THR A 38 -14.00 -6.35 -15.41
C THR A 38 -14.99 -6.65 -16.53
N ASN A 39 -15.20 -5.71 -17.48
CA ASN A 39 -16.10 -5.93 -18.61
C ASN A 39 -15.64 -7.09 -19.51
N ILE A 40 -14.32 -7.23 -19.72
CA ILE A 40 -13.75 -8.37 -20.47
C ILE A 40 -14.06 -9.68 -19.74
N LYS A 41 -13.86 -9.73 -18.42
CA LYS A 41 -14.16 -10.89 -17.58
C LYS A 41 -15.67 -11.26 -17.64
N GLU A 42 -16.53 -10.28 -17.43
CA GLU A 42 -17.98 -10.46 -17.41
C GLU A 42 -18.57 -10.82 -18.80
N SER A 43 -17.86 -10.49 -19.90
CA SER A 43 -18.28 -10.91 -21.25
C SER A 43 -18.32 -12.43 -21.43
N GLY A 44 -17.69 -13.20 -20.54
CA GLY A 44 -17.63 -14.67 -20.61
C GLY A 44 -16.85 -15.24 -21.79
N LYS A 45 -16.29 -14.39 -22.68
CA LYS A 45 -15.51 -14.85 -23.85
C LYS A 45 -14.23 -15.57 -23.47
N ILE A 46 -13.69 -15.22 -22.30
CA ILE A 46 -12.50 -15.88 -21.74
C ILE A 46 -12.77 -16.17 -20.25
N ASN A 47 -12.25 -17.29 -19.76
CA ASN A 47 -12.27 -17.58 -18.33
C ASN A 47 -11.12 -16.80 -17.68
N LEU A 48 -11.42 -15.62 -17.15
CA LEU A 48 -10.43 -14.67 -16.62
C LEU A 48 -10.61 -14.51 -15.11
N SER A 49 -9.56 -14.76 -14.34
CA SER A 49 -9.43 -14.34 -12.95
C SER A 49 -8.70 -13.00 -12.88
N LEU A 50 -9.27 -12.04 -12.14
CA LEU A 50 -8.65 -10.74 -11.87
C LEU A 50 -8.23 -10.67 -10.41
N GLU A 51 -6.92 -10.59 -10.20
CA GLU A 51 -6.34 -10.52 -8.86
C GLU A 51 -5.64 -9.17 -8.68
N MET A 52 -5.73 -8.59 -7.49
CA MET A 52 -4.97 -7.42 -7.11
C MET A 52 -3.78 -7.83 -6.24
N ILE A 53 -2.58 -7.39 -6.60
CA ILE A 53 -1.39 -7.56 -5.78
C ILE A 53 -0.97 -6.21 -5.21
N THR A 54 -0.82 -6.16 -3.89
CA THR A 54 -0.32 -5.00 -3.15
C THR A 54 1.02 -5.34 -2.53
N THR A 55 2.06 -4.61 -2.89
CA THR A 55 3.36 -4.72 -2.24
C THR A 55 3.36 -3.84 -0.99
N VAL A 56 3.26 -4.50 0.18
CA VAL A 56 3.19 -3.82 1.48
C VAL A 56 4.56 -3.28 1.86
N GLN A 57 4.61 -1.98 2.11
CA GLN A 57 5.80 -1.21 2.44
C GLN A 57 5.42 -0.03 3.38
N ILE A 58 6.40 0.72 3.87
CA ILE A 58 6.16 1.84 4.81
C ILE A 58 5.10 2.81 4.26
N TYR A 59 5.17 3.19 2.98
CA TYR A 59 4.26 4.18 2.40
C TYR A 59 2.79 3.78 2.43
N ASN A 60 2.46 2.48 2.32
CA ASN A 60 1.07 2.05 2.13
C ASN A 60 0.48 1.22 3.26
N VAL A 61 1.27 0.68 4.17
CA VAL A 61 0.76 -0.21 5.23
C VAL A 61 -0.31 0.47 6.09
N PHE A 62 -0.21 1.78 6.30
CA PHE A 62 -1.22 2.58 7.01
C PHE A 62 -2.52 2.74 6.21
N TYR A 63 -2.47 2.66 4.87
CA TYR A 63 -3.60 2.90 3.95
C TYR A 63 -4.25 1.63 3.40
N LEU A 64 -3.94 0.45 3.94
CA LEU A 64 -4.55 -0.82 3.48
C LEU A 64 -6.06 -0.84 3.69
N ARG A 65 -6.57 -0.18 4.74
CA ARG A 65 -8.00 -0.04 4.99
C ARG A 65 -8.66 0.79 3.88
N GLU A 66 -8.11 1.93 3.61
CA GLU A 66 -8.60 2.86 2.61
C GLU A 66 -8.57 2.23 1.21
N LEU A 67 -7.56 1.39 0.91
CA LEU A 67 -7.50 0.65 -0.35
C LEU A 67 -8.65 -0.36 -0.47
N VAL A 68 -8.91 -1.13 0.59
CA VAL A 68 -10.02 -2.09 0.61
C VAL A 68 -11.36 -1.38 0.43
N ASP A 69 -11.58 -0.28 1.14
CA ASP A 69 -12.83 0.48 1.08
C ASP A 69 -13.02 1.12 -0.29
N GLU A 70 -11.95 1.68 -0.88
CA GLU A 70 -11.97 2.28 -2.21
C GLU A 70 -12.38 1.26 -3.29
N ILE A 71 -11.71 0.11 -3.35
CA ILE A 71 -12.04 -0.92 -4.34
C ILE A 71 -13.47 -1.45 -4.14
N ARG A 72 -13.92 -1.61 -2.91
CA ARG A 72 -15.30 -2.06 -2.62
C ARG A 72 -16.37 -1.02 -2.93
N SER A 73 -16.03 0.26 -2.91
CA SER A 73 -16.94 1.35 -3.28
C SER A 73 -17.32 1.30 -4.77
N HIS A 74 -16.42 0.80 -5.61
CA HIS A 74 -16.61 0.65 -7.04
C HIS A 74 -17.33 -0.67 -7.38
N LYS A 75 -18.68 -0.65 -7.36
CA LYS A 75 -19.51 -1.83 -7.64
C LYS A 75 -19.32 -2.42 -9.05
N ASP A 76 -18.80 -1.62 -9.94
CA ASP A 76 -18.48 -1.94 -11.34
C ASP A 76 -17.06 -2.51 -11.54
N ILE A 77 -16.30 -2.71 -10.46
CA ILE A 77 -14.99 -3.37 -10.46
C ILE A 77 -15.11 -4.72 -9.73
N LYS A 78 -14.77 -5.82 -10.42
CA LYS A 78 -14.90 -7.19 -9.91
C LYS A 78 -13.54 -7.87 -9.80
N MET A 79 -12.88 -7.67 -8.66
CA MET A 79 -11.66 -8.40 -8.31
C MET A 79 -12.01 -9.72 -7.63
N ASP A 80 -11.30 -10.80 -7.96
CA ASP A 80 -11.51 -12.13 -7.37
C ASP A 80 -10.76 -12.29 -6.06
N ASP A 81 -9.56 -11.68 -5.97
CA ASP A 81 -8.71 -11.76 -4.78
C ASP A 81 -7.82 -10.53 -4.64
N MET A 82 -7.38 -10.29 -3.41
CA MET A 82 -6.36 -9.31 -3.04
C MET A 82 -5.22 -10.01 -2.32
N ILE A 83 -4.04 -9.92 -2.89
CA ILE A 83 -2.84 -10.60 -2.41
C ILE A 83 -1.87 -9.56 -1.85
N LEU A 84 -1.42 -9.76 -0.62
CA LEU A 84 -0.43 -8.89 0.03
C LEU A 84 0.95 -9.54 -0.02
N HIS A 85 1.90 -8.87 -0.67
CA HIS A 85 3.31 -9.23 -0.68
C HIS A 85 4.11 -8.27 0.19
N MET A 86 5.00 -8.79 1.03
CA MET A 86 5.87 -7.93 1.84
C MET A 86 7.04 -7.43 0.98
N LEU A 87 7.33 -6.14 1.04
CA LEU A 87 8.57 -5.60 0.51
C LEU A 87 9.72 -6.00 1.42
N HIS A 88 10.71 -6.69 0.89
CA HIS A 88 11.91 -7.08 1.64
C HIS A 88 13.08 -6.12 1.39
N ASP A 89 13.28 -5.72 0.15
CA ASP A 89 14.33 -4.81 -0.28
C ASP A 89 13.77 -3.69 -1.17
N PRO A 90 14.28 -2.46 -1.04
CA PRO A 90 15.31 -2.05 -0.08
C PRO A 90 14.79 -2.01 1.36
N ARG A 91 15.64 -2.33 2.35
CA ARG A 91 15.27 -2.50 3.76
C ARG A 91 14.66 -1.26 4.39
N TYR A 92 15.08 -0.07 3.97
CA TYR A 92 14.54 1.18 4.47
C TYR A 92 13.08 1.45 4.07
N PHE A 93 12.52 0.71 3.12
CA PHE A 93 11.08 0.75 2.83
C PHE A 93 10.30 -0.41 3.48
N ASN A 94 11.00 -1.34 4.16
CA ASN A 94 10.35 -2.45 4.84
C ASN A 94 9.62 -1.97 6.09
N ILE A 95 8.42 -2.48 6.32
CA ILE A 95 7.57 -2.13 7.48
C ILE A 95 8.17 -2.51 8.83
N THR A 96 9.21 -3.36 8.86
CA THR A 96 9.95 -3.67 10.08
C THR A 96 10.68 -2.45 10.65
N SER A 97 10.96 -1.43 9.81
CA SER A 97 11.67 -0.21 10.19
C SER A 97 10.79 0.82 10.91
N LEU A 98 9.48 0.60 10.97
CA LEU A 98 8.55 1.49 11.67
C LEU A 98 8.79 1.46 13.20
N PRO A 99 8.62 2.60 13.91
CA PRO A 99 8.64 2.67 15.36
C PRO A 99 7.51 1.83 16.00
N THR A 100 7.74 1.30 17.20
CA THR A 100 6.80 0.39 17.87
C THR A 100 5.42 1.01 18.07
N ASN A 101 5.33 2.26 18.53
CA ASN A 101 4.07 2.97 18.70
C ASN A 101 3.29 3.13 17.37
N VAL A 102 4.00 3.34 16.27
CA VAL A 102 3.39 3.42 14.92
C VAL A 102 2.92 2.04 14.46
N LYS A 103 3.71 0.98 14.74
CA LYS A 103 3.32 -0.41 14.47
C LYS A 103 2.03 -0.79 15.19
N ASP A 104 1.89 -0.38 16.46
CA ASP A 104 0.70 -0.67 17.27
C ASP A 104 -0.57 -0.06 16.66
N ILE A 105 -0.51 1.21 16.23
CA ILE A 105 -1.62 1.89 15.54
C ILE A 105 -1.98 1.18 14.23
N ILE A 106 -0.98 0.79 13.45
CA ILE A 106 -1.19 0.11 12.17
C ILE A 106 -1.76 -1.30 12.37
N ALA A 107 -1.26 -2.03 13.37
CA ALA A 107 -1.74 -3.37 13.71
C ALA A 107 -3.23 -3.34 14.06
N GLU A 108 -3.66 -2.40 14.90
CA GLU A 108 -5.07 -2.21 15.25
C GLU A 108 -5.94 -1.93 14.01
N LYS A 109 -5.49 -1.05 13.10
CA LYS A 109 -6.18 -0.80 11.83
C LYS A 109 -6.34 -2.08 11.00
N ILE A 110 -5.27 -2.88 10.85
CA ILE A 110 -5.28 -4.11 10.06
C ILE A 110 -6.23 -5.16 10.68
N GLU A 111 -6.20 -5.34 11.99
CA GLU A 111 -7.11 -6.26 12.68
C GLU A 111 -8.57 -5.85 12.48
N LYS A 112 -8.86 -4.55 12.53
CA LYS A 112 -10.20 -4.01 12.32
C LYS A 112 -10.72 -4.33 10.91
N ILE A 113 -9.87 -4.22 9.87
CA ILE A 113 -10.23 -4.64 8.50
C ILE A 113 -10.69 -6.10 8.50
N GLY A 114 -9.90 -6.99 9.09
CA GLY A 114 -10.22 -8.42 9.15
C GLY A 114 -11.52 -8.73 9.86
N LYS A 115 -11.82 -8.03 10.96
CA LYS A 115 -13.06 -8.19 11.74
C LYS A 115 -14.29 -7.68 10.98
N GLU A 116 -14.21 -6.52 10.35
CA GLU A 116 -15.36 -5.86 9.72
C GLU A 116 -15.67 -6.37 8.32
N THR A 117 -14.65 -6.74 7.56
CA THR A 117 -14.81 -7.07 6.13
C THR A 117 -14.66 -8.55 5.82
N GLY A 118 -14.06 -9.32 6.72
CA GLY A 118 -13.61 -10.69 6.48
C GLY A 118 -12.40 -10.78 5.53
N LEU A 119 -12.08 -9.68 4.83
CA LEU A 119 -10.93 -9.60 3.93
C LEU A 119 -9.63 -9.50 4.72
N LEU A 120 -8.58 -10.00 4.13
CA LEU A 120 -7.22 -9.94 4.69
C LEU A 120 -7.05 -10.59 6.07
N LYS A 121 -8.04 -11.35 6.58
CA LYS A 121 -7.96 -11.93 7.94
C LYS A 121 -6.66 -12.72 8.17
N LYS A 122 -6.29 -13.61 7.24
CA LYS A 122 -5.02 -14.37 7.32
C LYS A 122 -3.82 -13.55 6.88
N GLN A 123 -3.95 -12.82 5.77
CA GLN A 123 -2.86 -12.02 5.22
C GLN A 123 -2.52 -10.83 6.11
N GLY A 124 -3.52 -10.19 6.73
CA GLY A 124 -3.31 -9.10 7.69
C GLY A 124 -2.50 -9.55 8.90
N GLN A 125 -2.77 -10.75 9.44
CA GLN A 125 -1.94 -11.32 10.50
C GLN A 125 -0.49 -11.54 10.04
N GLY A 126 -0.30 -11.96 8.79
CA GLY A 126 1.03 -12.08 8.18
C GLY A 126 1.77 -10.74 8.11
N VAL A 127 1.07 -9.66 7.75
CA VAL A 127 1.62 -8.29 7.76
C VAL A 127 2.04 -7.88 9.17
N ILE A 128 1.16 -8.07 10.15
CA ILE A 128 1.44 -7.74 11.56
C ILE A 128 2.65 -8.53 12.05
N ASN A 129 2.67 -9.84 11.87
CA ASN A 129 3.79 -10.68 12.29
C ASN A 129 5.11 -10.29 11.61
N HIS A 130 5.07 -9.87 10.34
CA HIS A 130 6.26 -9.39 9.62
C HIS A 130 6.73 -8.03 10.18
N MET A 131 5.81 -7.14 10.46
CA MET A 131 6.10 -5.78 10.96
C MET A 131 6.86 -5.79 12.31
N TYR A 132 6.59 -6.77 13.17
CA TYR A 132 7.26 -6.90 14.47
C TYR A 132 8.55 -7.76 14.45
N ARG A 133 9.05 -8.14 13.27
CA ARG A 133 10.38 -8.77 13.16
C ARG A 133 11.49 -7.77 13.43
N ASP A 134 12.70 -8.32 13.60
CA ASP A 134 13.89 -7.51 13.84
C ASP A 134 14.07 -6.43 12.77
N ASN A 135 14.35 -5.23 13.25
CA ASN A 135 14.59 -4.07 12.42
C ASN A 135 16.08 -3.97 12.02
N THR A 136 16.33 -3.32 10.90
CA THR A 136 17.67 -2.90 10.50
C THR A 136 17.96 -1.54 11.18
N PRO A 137 19.07 -1.40 11.92
CA PRO A 137 19.46 -0.10 12.47
C PRO A 137 19.48 0.98 11.37
N ASP A 138 19.14 2.21 11.73
CA ASP A 138 19.15 3.40 10.87
C ASP A 138 18.27 3.32 9.60
N ALA A 139 17.47 2.25 9.46
CA ALA A 139 16.63 2.08 8.28
C ALA A 139 15.53 3.15 8.16
N LEU A 140 15.00 3.64 9.27
CA LEU A 140 14.00 4.71 9.26
C LEU A 140 14.62 6.05 8.87
N ASP A 141 15.82 6.36 9.34
CA ASP A 141 16.56 7.58 8.92
C ASP A 141 16.85 7.53 7.42
N GLN A 142 17.29 6.37 6.94
CA GLN A 142 17.50 6.17 5.50
C GLN A 142 16.19 6.28 4.70
N PHE A 143 15.06 5.81 5.24
CA PHE A 143 13.74 6.02 4.62
C PHE A 143 13.47 7.50 4.37
N PHE A 144 13.72 8.37 5.35
CA PHE A 144 13.51 9.82 5.16
C PHE A 144 14.47 10.41 4.14
N VAL A 145 15.76 10.03 4.17
CA VAL A 145 16.75 10.50 3.21
C VAL A 145 16.34 10.14 1.78
N GLU A 146 16.02 8.87 1.53
CA GLU A 146 15.64 8.39 0.20
C GLU A 146 14.29 8.98 -0.26
N THR A 147 13.34 9.12 0.66
CA THR A 147 12.06 9.77 0.39
C THR A 147 12.26 11.22 -0.06
N ARG A 148 13.09 12.00 0.64
CA ARG A 148 13.38 13.39 0.28
C ARG A 148 14.10 13.52 -1.07
N LEU A 149 14.96 12.56 -1.41
CA LEU A 149 15.59 12.52 -2.74
C LEU A 149 14.55 12.28 -3.83
N MET A 150 13.65 11.31 -3.66
CA MET A 150 12.56 11.03 -4.60
C MET A 150 11.59 12.22 -4.72
N ASP A 151 11.21 12.82 -3.60
CA ASP A 151 10.32 13.98 -3.55
C ASP A 151 10.89 15.15 -4.37
N ARG A 152 12.18 15.45 -4.19
CA ARG A 152 12.87 16.48 -4.95
C ARG A 152 12.90 16.17 -6.44
N TYR A 153 13.21 14.93 -6.80
CA TYR A 153 13.25 14.50 -8.20
C TYR A 153 11.89 14.57 -8.89
N ARG A 154 10.81 14.24 -8.14
CA ARG A 154 9.44 14.16 -8.64
C ARG A 154 8.62 15.43 -8.43
N SER A 155 9.19 16.44 -7.76
CA SER A 155 8.46 17.65 -7.32
C SER A 155 7.21 17.32 -6.50
N GLN A 156 7.36 16.36 -5.59
CA GLN A 156 6.33 15.89 -4.66
C GLN A 156 6.79 16.10 -3.22
N LYS A 157 5.88 15.90 -2.26
CA LYS A 157 6.20 15.90 -0.83
C LYS A 157 5.44 14.81 -0.11
N LEU A 158 6.15 14.04 0.71
CA LEU A 158 5.57 12.96 1.53
C LEU A 158 4.41 13.47 2.38
N GLU A 159 4.59 14.61 3.05
CA GLU A 159 3.61 15.21 3.94
C GLU A 159 2.32 15.64 3.24
N GLU A 160 2.39 16.01 1.96
CA GLU A 160 1.23 16.37 1.14
C GLU A 160 0.54 15.15 0.54
N ALA A 161 1.32 14.16 0.12
CA ALA A 161 0.81 12.95 -0.52
C ALA A 161 0.27 11.92 0.49
N LEU A 162 0.93 11.78 1.63
CA LEU A 162 0.64 10.79 2.67
C LEU A 162 0.48 11.42 4.06
N PRO A 163 -0.42 12.40 4.26
CA PRO A 163 -0.52 13.17 5.51
C PRO A 163 -0.79 12.29 6.74
N GLY A 164 -1.60 11.24 6.59
CA GLY A 164 -1.92 10.33 7.70
C GLY A 164 -0.69 9.56 8.19
N LEU A 165 0.10 9.01 7.28
CA LEU A 165 1.35 8.33 7.62
C LEU A 165 2.37 9.32 8.19
N TYR A 166 2.54 10.47 7.52
CA TYR A 166 3.52 11.47 7.95
C TYR A 166 3.23 12.01 9.35
N SER A 167 1.96 12.19 9.72
CA SER A 167 1.58 12.62 11.08
C SER A 167 2.07 11.67 12.18
N LEU A 168 2.21 10.38 11.87
CA LEU A 168 2.72 9.37 12.80
C LEU A 168 4.26 9.29 12.80
N LEU A 169 4.90 9.72 11.72
CA LEU A 169 6.35 9.57 11.54
C LEU A 169 7.13 10.88 11.74
N LYS A 170 6.47 12.05 11.78
CA LYS A 170 7.14 13.36 11.78
C LYS A 170 8.13 13.57 12.94
N GLU A 171 7.86 13.01 14.13
CA GLU A 171 8.75 13.09 15.28
C GLU A 171 10.06 12.31 15.09
N TYR A 172 10.08 11.37 14.15
CA TYR A 172 11.23 10.56 13.76
C TYR A 172 11.96 11.10 12.53
N ASP A 173 11.47 12.21 11.93
CA ASP A 173 12.11 12.82 10.76
C ASP A 173 13.36 13.60 11.22
N PRO A 174 14.58 13.14 10.86
CA PRO A 174 15.83 13.75 11.34
C PRO A 174 15.98 15.22 10.90
N LEU A 175 15.30 15.66 9.85
CA LEU A 175 15.36 17.04 9.39
C LEU A 175 14.48 17.99 10.22
N GLN A 176 13.39 17.49 10.81
CA GLN A 176 12.55 18.30 11.72
C GLN A 176 13.18 18.40 13.11
N THR A 177 13.74 17.32 13.61
CA THR A 177 14.43 17.30 14.92
C THR A 177 15.70 18.16 14.95
N ALA A 178 16.29 18.45 13.80
CA ALA A 178 17.44 19.36 13.68
C ALA A 178 17.06 20.85 13.59
N ALA A 179 15.82 21.17 13.18
CA ALA A 179 15.33 22.55 13.06
C ALA A 179 14.77 23.11 14.38
N GLU A 180 14.47 22.24 15.38
CA GLU A 180 13.97 22.62 16.71
C GLU A 180 15.07 22.74 17.77
N LYS A 181 16.34 22.55 17.41
CA LYS A 181 17.52 22.74 18.25
C LYS A 181 18.31 23.96 17.82
#